data_37d96d3a87e5682efbc71a8e6f083bd2
#
_entry.id   37d96d3a87e5682efbc71a8e6f083bd2
#
_cell.length_a   1.000
_cell.length_b   1.000
_cell.length_c   1.000
_cell.angle_alpha   90.00
_cell.angle_beta   90.00
_cell.angle_gamma   90.00
#
_symmetry.space_group_name_H-M   'P 1'
#
loop_
_entity.id
_entity.type
_entity.pdbx_description
1 polymer ?
#
loop_
_entity_poly.entity_id
_entity_poly.type
_entity_poly.pdbx_seq_one_letter_code
_entity_poly.pdbx_strand_id
1 'polypeptide(L)'
;AFSYGVLEALKRTEIENKAGQTLRLLDQIDIITGVSGGSFTALAYRLYGDKLFDEYEKRFLKRDVQGEITRRTLNPANWAALSSTGWGRSELAANLYDEILFDGATFGDLRRSDGPYVAVSATDITSGSRVIFTPQNFDFLCADRGSLRLSRAAAAPSAVPVVLSPVTIN
;
A
#
# COMPACT_ATOMS: atom_id res chain seq x y z
N ALA A 1 -1.83 -11.25 -4.36
CA ALA A 1 -1.09 -12.49 -4.73
C ALA A 1 -0.34 -12.33 -6.06
N PHE A 2 -1.00 -11.91 -7.17
CA PHE A 2 -0.34 -11.83 -8.49
C PHE A 2 0.92 -10.95 -8.48
N SER A 3 0.82 -9.69 -8.03
CA SER A 3 1.95 -8.76 -7.99
C SER A 3 3.13 -9.27 -7.15
N TYR A 4 2.85 -9.98 -6.07
CA TYR A 4 3.88 -10.63 -5.26
C TYR A 4 4.59 -11.74 -6.03
N GLY A 5 3.83 -12.61 -6.72
CA GLY A 5 4.42 -13.67 -7.56
C GLY A 5 5.31 -13.12 -8.68
N VAL A 6 4.96 -11.95 -9.25
CA VAL A 6 5.84 -11.26 -10.22
C VAL A 6 7.16 -10.84 -9.57
N LEU A 7 7.13 -10.22 -8.38
CA LEU A 7 8.36 -9.85 -7.67
C LEU A 7 9.21 -11.08 -7.31
N GLU A 8 8.58 -12.19 -6.90
CA GLU A 8 9.29 -13.45 -6.66
C GLU A 8 9.97 -14.00 -7.92
N ALA A 9 9.27 -13.95 -9.05
CA ALA A 9 9.86 -14.37 -10.33
C ALA A 9 11.06 -13.50 -10.70
N LEU A 10 10.93 -12.17 -10.57
CA LEU A 10 12.03 -11.23 -10.83
C LEU A 10 13.22 -11.44 -9.87
N LYS A 11 12.95 -11.78 -8.60
CA LYS A 11 14.00 -12.12 -7.62
C LYS A 11 14.82 -13.34 -8.04
N ARG A 12 14.17 -14.34 -8.65
CA ARG A 12 14.80 -15.60 -9.07
C ARG A 12 15.42 -15.51 -10.46
N THR A 13 15.15 -14.44 -11.20
CA THR A 13 15.65 -14.27 -12.58
C THR A 13 16.93 -13.44 -12.57
N GLU A 14 17.95 -14.01 -13.16
CA GLU A 14 19.22 -13.34 -13.39
C GLU A 14 19.39 -13.04 -14.88
N ILE A 15 20.03 -11.93 -15.18
CA ILE A 15 20.38 -11.51 -16.54
C ILE A 15 21.87 -11.18 -16.59
N GLU A 16 22.49 -11.43 -17.73
CA GLU A 16 23.87 -11.01 -17.98
C GLU A 16 23.87 -9.69 -18.75
N ASN A 17 24.58 -8.69 -18.23
CA ASN A 17 24.73 -7.42 -18.92
C ASN A 17 25.83 -7.51 -20.00
N LYS A 18 25.95 -6.46 -20.81
CA LYS A 18 26.95 -6.39 -21.90
C LYS A 18 28.42 -6.50 -21.43
N ALA A 19 28.68 -6.30 -20.15
CA ALA A 19 29.99 -6.41 -19.53
C ALA A 19 30.25 -7.79 -18.93
N GLY A 20 29.33 -8.77 -19.10
CA GLY A 20 29.45 -10.11 -18.56
C GLY A 20 29.15 -10.22 -17.06
N GLN A 21 28.49 -9.22 -16.47
CA GLN A 21 28.11 -9.25 -15.07
C GLN A 21 26.71 -9.83 -14.92
N THR A 22 26.54 -10.76 -14.00
CA THR A 22 25.24 -11.30 -13.62
C THR A 22 24.52 -10.32 -12.70
N LEU A 23 23.30 -9.93 -13.09
CA LEU A 23 22.45 -9.00 -12.35
C LEU A 23 21.13 -9.68 -12.04
N ARG A 24 20.65 -9.51 -10.80
CA ARG A 24 19.31 -9.94 -10.41
C ARG A 24 18.28 -8.98 -11.03
N LEU A 25 17.30 -9.51 -11.74
CA LEU A 25 16.34 -8.67 -12.48
C LEU A 25 15.50 -7.79 -11.55
N LEU A 26 15.23 -8.24 -10.33
CA LEU A 26 14.54 -7.48 -9.31
C LEU A 26 15.25 -6.15 -8.97
N ASP A 27 16.57 -6.16 -8.95
CA ASP A 27 17.40 -4.98 -8.61
C ASP A 27 17.47 -3.95 -9.76
N GLN A 28 16.96 -4.31 -10.93
CA GLN A 28 16.90 -3.44 -12.10
C GLN A 28 15.57 -2.67 -12.21
N ILE A 29 14.71 -2.78 -11.19
CA ILE A 29 13.43 -2.09 -11.17
C ILE A 29 13.61 -0.70 -10.61
N ASP A 30 13.39 0.33 -11.45
CA ASP A 30 13.43 1.73 -11.05
C ASP A 30 12.08 2.24 -10.52
N ILE A 31 10.97 1.72 -11.06
CA ILE A 31 9.63 2.20 -10.75
C ILE A 31 8.66 1.03 -10.58
N ILE A 32 7.84 1.10 -9.52
CA ILE A 32 6.71 0.19 -9.32
C ILE A 32 5.43 1.03 -9.21
N THR A 33 4.43 0.67 -10.01
CA THR A 33 3.10 1.27 -9.87
C THR A 33 2.14 0.29 -9.20
N GLY A 34 1.26 0.81 -8.34
CA GLY A 34 0.28 0.00 -7.63
C GLY A 34 -1.12 0.60 -7.66
N VAL A 35 -2.12 -0.26 -7.87
CA VAL A 35 -3.54 0.05 -7.74
C VAL A 35 -4.19 -1.08 -6.96
N SER A 36 -5.16 -0.79 -6.07
CA SER A 36 -5.87 -1.79 -5.27
C SER A 36 -4.89 -2.72 -4.54
N GLY A 37 -5.08 -4.04 -4.63
CA GLY A 37 -4.19 -5.03 -4.02
C GLY A 37 -2.71 -4.93 -4.42
N GLY A 38 -2.40 -4.39 -5.61
CA GLY A 38 -1.04 -4.12 -6.06
C GLY A 38 -0.34 -3.02 -5.27
N SER A 39 -1.10 -2.08 -4.69
CA SER A 39 -0.56 -1.01 -3.85
C SER A 39 0.10 -1.56 -2.58
N PHE A 40 -0.50 -2.58 -1.95
CA PHE A 40 0.08 -3.24 -0.77
C PHE A 40 1.44 -3.85 -1.08
N THR A 41 1.52 -4.62 -2.17
CA THR A 41 2.76 -5.26 -2.58
C THR A 41 3.84 -4.23 -2.94
N ALA A 42 3.48 -3.19 -3.70
CA ALA A 42 4.41 -2.15 -4.14
C ALA A 42 4.99 -1.37 -2.94
N LEU A 43 4.13 -0.90 -2.03
CA LEU A 43 4.54 -0.16 -0.84
C LEU A 43 5.32 -1.02 0.13
N ALA A 44 4.89 -2.27 0.36
CA ALA A 44 5.59 -3.19 1.25
C ALA A 44 6.96 -3.58 0.68
N TYR A 45 7.09 -3.81 -0.63
CA TYR A 45 8.39 -4.08 -1.24
C TYR A 45 9.33 -2.87 -1.09
N ARG A 46 8.84 -1.67 -1.33
CA ARG A 46 9.65 -0.46 -1.15
C ARG A 46 10.09 -0.25 0.31
N LEU A 47 9.25 -0.63 1.27
CA LEU A 47 9.53 -0.49 2.70
C LEU A 47 10.52 -1.54 3.20
N TYR A 48 10.33 -2.79 2.82
CA TYR A 48 11.06 -3.93 3.39
C TYR A 48 12.15 -4.50 2.48
N GLY A 49 12.15 -4.17 1.18
CA GLY A 49 13.06 -4.76 0.22
C GLY A 49 12.95 -6.28 0.18
N ASP A 50 14.07 -6.98 0.20
CA ASP A 50 14.13 -8.44 0.17
C ASP A 50 13.48 -9.12 1.37
N LYS A 51 13.38 -8.45 2.53
CA LYS A 51 12.69 -8.98 3.71
C LYS A 51 11.19 -9.21 3.48
N LEU A 52 10.61 -8.56 2.45
CA LEU A 52 9.24 -8.82 2.04
C LEU A 52 8.98 -10.32 1.81
N PHE A 53 9.92 -11.00 1.16
CA PHE A 53 9.74 -12.41 0.76
C PHE A 53 9.75 -13.40 1.92
N ASP A 54 10.21 -12.97 3.09
CA ASP A 54 10.30 -13.84 4.28
C ASP A 54 8.93 -13.96 4.99
N GLU A 55 8.15 -12.87 5.04
CA GLU A 55 6.98 -12.82 5.90
C GLU A 55 5.67 -12.36 5.23
N TYR A 56 5.72 -11.75 4.05
CA TYR A 56 4.54 -11.14 3.41
C TYR A 56 3.39 -12.12 3.20
N GLU A 57 3.71 -13.37 2.84
CA GLU A 57 2.69 -14.39 2.69
C GLU A 57 1.95 -14.68 4.01
N LYS A 58 2.68 -14.83 5.12
CA LYS A 58 2.12 -15.14 6.43
C LYS A 58 1.37 -13.95 7.00
N ARG A 59 1.98 -12.75 6.94
CA ARG A 59 1.43 -11.54 7.54
C ARG A 59 0.21 -11.02 6.78
N PHE A 60 0.15 -11.23 5.47
CA PHE A 60 -0.86 -10.59 4.61
C PHE A 60 -1.58 -11.56 3.67
N LEU A 61 -0.89 -12.29 2.78
CA LEU A 61 -1.54 -13.04 1.71
C LEU A 61 -2.36 -14.24 2.20
N LYS A 62 -1.90 -14.93 3.25
CA LYS A 62 -2.55 -16.11 3.84
C LYS A 62 -3.46 -15.77 5.01
N ARG A 63 -3.56 -14.49 5.38
CA ARG A 63 -4.40 -14.02 6.47
C ARG A 63 -5.82 -13.73 5.98
N ASP A 64 -6.82 -14.08 6.78
CA ASP A 64 -8.22 -13.72 6.51
C ASP A 64 -8.50 -12.25 6.89
N VAL A 65 -7.89 -11.34 6.12
CA VAL A 65 -8.00 -9.89 6.32
C VAL A 65 -9.45 -9.43 6.22
N GLN A 66 -10.21 -10.00 5.28
CA GLN A 66 -11.62 -9.62 5.09
C GLN A 66 -12.48 -10.02 6.28
N GLY A 67 -12.29 -11.23 6.81
CA GLY A 67 -12.98 -11.68 8.02
C GLY A 67 -12.61 -10.84 9.23
N GLU A 68 -11.35 -10.43 9.37
CA GLU A 68 -10.92 -9.54 10.44
C GLU A 68 -11.56 -8.15 10.36
N ILE A 69 -11.62 -7.54 9.17
CA ILE A 69 -12.30 -6.25 8.96
C ILE A 69 -13.80 -6.38 9.31
N THR A 70 -14.45 -7.44 8.84
CA THR A 70 -15.86 -7.71 9.14
C THR A 70 -16.09 -7.84 10.64
N ARG A 71 -15.27 -8.62 11.34
CA ARG A 71 -15.37 -8.81 12.79
C ARG A 71 -15.15 -7.50 13.55
N ARG A 72 -14.17 -6.67 13.14
CA ARG A 72 -13.94 -5.34 13.73
C ARG A 72 -15.12 -4.40 13.50
N THR A 73 -15.74 -4.46 12.32
CA THR A 73 -16.91 -3.64 11.96
C THR A 73 -18.16 -4.04 12.80
N LEU A 74 -18.33 -5.34 13.04
CA LEU A 74 -19.45 -5.87 13.83
C LEU A 74 -19.25 -5.72 15.35
N ASN A 75 -18.06 -5.35 15.81
CA ASN A 75 -17.79 -5.16 17.23
C ASN A 75 -18.48 -3.86 17.75
N PRO A 76 -19.41 -3.94 18.73
CA PRO A 76 -20.11 -2.79 19.27
C PRO A 76 -19.19 -1.70 19.83
N ALA A 77 -18.00 -2.06 20.33
CA ALA A 77 -17.02 -1.09 20.83
C ALA A 77 -16.54 -0.10 19.76
N ASN A 78 -16.62 -0.47 18.47
CA ASN A 78 -16.22 0.36 17.36
C ASN A 78 -17.37 1.22 16.78
N TRP A 79 -18.62 0.99 17.18
CA TRP A 79 -19.78 1.65 16.60
C TRP A 79 -19.80 3.16 16.86
N ALA A 80 -19.37 3.58 18.04
CA ALA A 80 -19.25 5.01 18.34
C ALA A 80 -18.28 5.72 17.41
N ALA A 81 -17.15 5.08 17.10
CA ALA A 81 -16.17 5.59 16.16
C ALA A 81 -16.69 5.54 14.70
N LEU A 82 -17.32 4.45 14.30
CA LEU A 82 -17.89 4.25 12.96
C LEU A 82 -19.03 5.22 12.63
N SER A 83 -19.71 5.79 13.64
CA SER A 83 -20.75 6.79 13.46
C SER A 83 -20.23 8.23 13.36
N SER A 84 -18.92 8.44 13.55
CA SER A 84 -18.30 9.76 13.39
C SER A 84 -18.07 10.09 11.91
N THR A 85 -18.19 11.35 11.55
CA THR A 85 -18.04 11.84 10.16
C THR A 85 -16.64 11.66 9.59
N GLY A 86 -15.62 11.45 10.42
CA GLY A 86 -14.22 11.33 9.99
C GLY A 86 -13.64 9.92 10.12
N TRP A 87 -14.40 8.96 10.66
CA TRP A 87 -13.89 7.62 10.94
C TRP A 87 -14.85 6.55 10.40
N GLY A 88 -14.53 6.01 9.25
CA GLY A 88 -15.33 5.02 8.56
C GLY A 88 -14.71 3.63 8.54
N ARG A 89 -15.34 2.71 7.83
CA ARG A 89 -14.83 1.33 7.64
C ARG A 89 -13.45 1.30 7.00
N SER A 90 -13.12 2.28 6.16
CA SER A 90 -11.79 2.39 5.53
C SER A 90 -10.69 2.75 6.51
N GLU A 91 -10.99 3.57 7.53
CA GLU A 91 -10.04 3.83 8.62
C GLU A 91 -9.78 2.58 9.46
N LEU A 92 -10.86 1.80 9.73
CA LEU A 92 -10.73 0.52 10.41
C LEU A 92 -9.86 -0.46 9.61
N ALA A 93 -10.07 -0.53 8.30
CA ALA A 93 -9.25 -1.33 7.39
C ALA A 93 -7.81 -0.81 7.34
N ALA A 94 -7.60 0.50 7.22
CA ALA A 94 -6.27 1.09 7.20
C ALA A 94 -5.49 0.82 8.50
N ASN A 95 -6.16 0.89 9.66
CA ASN A 95 -5.53 0.54 10.94
C ASN A 95 -5.14 -0.94 11.01
N LEU A 96 -5.99 -1.85 10.49
CA LEU A 96 -5.63 -3.27 10.39
C LEU A 96 -4.42 -3.47 9.48
N TYR A 97 -4.40 -2.84 8.30
CA TYR A 97 -3.26 -2.92 7.38
C TYR A 97 -1.98 -2.35 8.00
N ASP A 98 -2.12 -1.32 8.83
CA ASP A 98 -1.00 -0.75 9.57
C ASP A 98 -0.41 -1.78 10.54
N GLU A 99 -1.25 -2.38 11.38
CA GLU A 99 -0.86 -3.39 12.37
C GLU A 99 -0.22 -4.63 11.74
N ILE A 100 -0.74 -5.11 10.60
CA ILE A 100 -0.30 -6.40 10.04
C ILE A 100 0.82 -6.27 9.02
N LEU A 101 0.99 -5.08 8.40
CA LEU A 101 1.88 -4.93 7.26
C LEU A 101 2.83 -3.74 7.33
N PHE A 102 2.38 -2.56 7.76
CA PHE A 102 3.16 -1.34 7.61
C PHE A 102 3.78 -0.80 8.89
N ASP A 103 3.37 -1.28 10.06
CA ASP A 103 3.96 -0.94 11.37
C ASP A 103 4.08 0.58 11.62
N GLY A 104 3.09 1.37 11.20
CA GLY A 104 3.05 2.83 11.34
C GLY A 104 3.84 3.61 10.29
N ALA A 105 4.45 2.93 9.31
CA ALA A 105 5.30 3.58 8.31
C ALA A 105 4.54 4.57 7.42
N THR A 106 5.25 5.63 7.04
CA THR A 106 4.78 6.75 6.21
C THR A 106 5.56 6.83 4.89
N PHE A 107 5.12 7.68 3.97
CA PHE A 107 5.92 7.99 2.78
C PHE A 107 7.26 8.66 3.12
N GLY A 108 7.38 9.32 4.27
CA GLY A 108 8.64 9.88 4.75
C GLY A 108 9.68 8.81 5.03
N ASP A 109 9.25 7.65 5.53
CA ASP A 109 10.13 6.52 5.81
C ASP A 109 10.68 5.88 4.54
N LEU A 110 9.93 5.89 3.44
CA LEU A 110 10.40 5.40 2.15
C LEU A 110 11.58 6.20 1.58
N ARG A 111 11.76 7.47 1.98
CA ARG A 111 12.90 8.28 1.53
C ARG A 111 14.23 7.82 2.11
N ARG A 112 14.21 7.09 3.23
CA ARG A 112 15.39 6.64 3.96
C ARG A 112 15.94 5.30 3.49
N SER A 113 15.23 4.62 2.59
CA SER A 113 15.61 3.32 2.07
C SER A 113 15.98 3.40 0.59
N ASP A 114 16.90 2.57 0.15
CA ASP A 114 17.17 2.34 -1.25
C ASP A 114 16.06 1.47 -1.86
N GLY A 115 15.82 1.61 -3.15
CA GLY A 115 14.83 0.81 -3.87
C GLY A 115 14.01 1.63 -4.86
N PRO A 116 13.09 0.98 -5.59
CA PRO A 116 12.36 1.60 -6.70
C PRO A 116 11.44 2.74 -6.23
N TYR A 117 11.22 3.71 -7.10
CA TYR A 117 10.18 4.70 -6.89
C TYR A 117 8.80 4.03 -6.93
N VAL A 118 7.95 4.31 -5.94
CA VAL A 118 6.60 3.75 -5.89
C VAL A 118 5.55 4.83 -6.13
N ALA A 119 4.70 4.59 -7.13
CA ALA A 119 3.53 5.40 -7.44
C ALA A 119 2.25 4.58 -7.22
N VAL A 120 1.53 4.90 -6.16
CA VAL A 120 0.19 4.35 -5.88
C VAL A 120 -0.85 5.32 -6.39
N SER A 121 -1.95 4.83 -6.92
CA SER A 121 -3.04 5.67 -7.39
C SER A 121 -4.41 5.19 -6.93
N ALA A 122 -5.28 6.15 -6.62
CA ALA A 122 -6.68 5.98 -6.30
C ALA A 122 -7.56 6.80 -7.25
N THR A 123 -8.87 6.67 -7.12
CA THR A 123 -9.84 7.51 -7.84
C THR A 123 -10.47 8.49 -6.86
N ASP A 124 -10.45 9.76 -7.19
CA ASP A 124 -11.26 10.76 -6.50
C ASP A 124 -12.74 10.53 -6.83
N ILE A 125 -13.53 10.27 -5.81
CA ILE A 125 -14.96 9.95 -5.98
C ILE A 125 -15.80 11.15 -6.44
N THR A 126 -15.32 12.37 -6.23
CA THR A 126 -16.04 13.60 -6.58
C THR A 126 -15.90 13.90 -8.06
N SER A 127 -14.69 13.80 -8.58
CA SER A 127 -14.39 14.15 -9.98
C SER A 127 -14.30 12.93 -10.90
N GLY A 128 -14.18 11.72 -10.36
CA GLY A 128 -13.85 10.51 -11.12
C GLY A 128 -12.41 10.47 -11.62
N SER A 129 -11.60 11.45 -11.26
CA SER A 129 -10.23 11.59 -11.73
C SER A 129 -9.27 10.67 -11.00
N ARG A 130 -8.24 10.21 -11.71
CA ARG A 130 -7.16 9.45 -11.10
C ARG A 130 -6.24 10.36 -10.29
N VAL A 131 -6.06 10.04 -9.01
CA VAL A 131 -5.11 10.69 -8.12
C VAL A 131 -3.91 9.76 -7.91
N ILE A 132 -2.72 10.23 -8.27
CA ILE A 132 -1.47 9.50 -8.04
C ILE A 132 -0.80 10.12 -6.81
N PHE A 133 -0.36 9.30 -5.85
CA PHE A 133 0.31 9.75 -4.63
C PHE A 133 1.77 10.15 -4.90
N THR A 134 1.94 11.22 -5.69
CA THR A 134 3.24 11.84 -5.99
C THR A 134 3.43 13.12 -5.19
N PRO A 135 4.68 13.58 -4.97
CA PRO A 135 4.93 14.87 -4.33
C PRO A 135 4.15 16.00 -5.01
N GLN A 136 4.20 16.07 -6.33
CA GLN A 136 3.57 17.14 -7.11
C GLN A 136 2.06 17.23 -6.87
N ASN A 137 1.35 16.08 -6.82
CA ASN A 137 -0.08 16.08 -6.57
C ASN A 137 -0.41 16.51 -5.13
N PHE A 138 0.44 16.17 -4.17
CA PHE A 138 0.27 16.60 -2.79
C PHE A 138 0.59 18.08 -2.60
N ASP A 139 1.53 18.62 -3.33
CA ASP A 139 1.82 20.06 -3.35
C ASP A 139 0.60 20.86 -3.84
N PHE A 140 -0.11 20.38 -4.88
CA PHE A 140 -1.37 20.99 -5.33
C PHE A 140 -2.49 20.92 -4.28
N LEU A 141 -2.50 19.88 -3.45
CA LEU A 141 -3.47 19.71 -2.37
C LEU A 141 -3.07 20.46 -1.09
N CYS A 142 -1.92 21.15 -1.08
CA CYS A 142 -1.32 21.75 0.12
C CYS A 142 -1.20 20.76 1.30
N ALA A 143 -0.97 19.48 0.98
CA ALA A 143 -0.89 18.39 1.95
C ALA A 143 0.53 17.81 2.02
N ASP A 144 0.98 17.44 3.22
CA ASP A 144 2.26 16.77 3.40
C ASP A 144 2.15 15.27 3.10
N ARG A 145 2.60 14.87 1.91
CA ARG A 145 2.70 13.45 1.55
C ARG A 145 3.62 12.67 2.51
N GLY A 146 4.64 13.32 3.05
CA GLY A 146 5.61 12.66 3.92
C GLY A 146 4.98 12.08 5.18
N SER A 147 3.98 12.74 5.74
CA SER A 147 3.26 12.31 6.94
C SER A 147 2.16 11.28 6.65
N LEU A 148 1.78 11.07 5.37
CA LEU A 148 0.74 10.11 5.03
C LEU A 148 1.20 8.68 5.29
N ARG A 149 0.41 7.93 6.09
CA ARG A 149 0.66 6.52 6.37
C ARG A 149 0.50 5.67 5.12
N LEU A 150 1.41 4.70 4.93
CA LEU A 150 1.35 3.76 3.81
C LEU A 150 0.08 2.92 3.82
N SER A 151 -0.40 2.57 5.00
CA SER A 151 -1.66 1.84 5.19
C SER A 151 -2.87 2.58 4.61
N ARG A 152 -2.96 3.91 4.80
CA ARG A 152 -4.03 4.74 4.21
C ARG A 152 -3.90 4.84 2.70
N ALA A 153 -2.68 5.02 2.20
CA ALA A 153 -2.40 5.07 0.77
C ALA A 153 -2.73 3.75 0.07
N ALA A 154 -2.52 2.60 0.72
CA ALA A 154 -2.90 1.29 0.20
C ALA A 154 -4.40 1.04 0.31
N ALA A 155 -5.06 1.53 1.39
CA ALA A 155 -6.49 1.39 1.59
C ALA A 155 -7.31 2.20 0.57
N ALA A 156 -6.88 3.41 0.21
CA ALA A 156 -7.62 4.31 -0.68
C ALA A 156 -8.01 3.67 -2.03
N PRO A 157 -7.10 3.08 -2.83
CA PRO A 157 -7.47 2.40 -4.07
C PRO A 157 -8.18 1.07 -3.87
N SER A 158 -8.25 0.57 -2.63
CA SER A 158 -8.92 -0.67 -2.26
C SER A 158 -10.30 -0.44 -1.64
N ALA A 159 -10.69 0.82 -1.46
CA ALA A 159 -11.97 1.23 -0.89
C ALA A 159 -13.11 1.02 -1.90
N VAL A 160 -13.59 -0.22 -2.02
CA VAL A 160 -14.71 -0.57 -2.88
C VAL A 160 -16.00 0.07 -2.33
N PRO A 161 -16.71 0.91 -3.11
CA PRO A 161 -17.97 1.50 -2.69
C PRO A 161 -18.94 0.45 -2.15
N VAL A 162 -19.78 0.81 -1.16
CA VAL A 162 -20.72 -0.07 -0.43
C VAL A 162 -20.03 -0.94 0.64
N VAL A 163 -18.85 -1.48 0.39
CA VAL A 163 -18.11 -2.32 1.35
C VAL A 163 -17.25 -1.47 2.28
N LEU A 164 -16.52 -0.52 1.70
CA LEU A 164 -15.67 0.42 2.42
C LEU A 164 -16.11 1.87 2.15
N SER A 165 -15.87 2.74 3.10
CA SER A 165 -16.07 4.18 2.93
C SER A 165 -14.89 4.81 2.17
N PRO A 166 -15.08 5.97 1.53
CA PRO A 166 -13.97 6.73 0.97
C PRO A 166 -12.91 7.04 2.03
N VAL A 167 -11.64 7.06 1.62
CA VAL A 167 -10.54 7.51 2.47
C VAL A 167 -10.35 9.00 2.28
N THR A 168 -10.45 9.77 3.37
CA THR A 168 -10.17 11.21 3.34
C THR A 168 -8.66 11.43 3.52
N ILE A 169 -8.07 12.25 2.67
CA ILE A 169 -6.67 12.69 2.78
C ILE A 169 -6.72 14.14 3.27
N ASN A 170 -6.22 14.36 4.47
CA ASN A 170 -6.10 15.70 5.10
C ASN A 170 -4.63 16.06 5.17
#